data_aa9140fd9271cbf785f389f157271a15
#
_entry.id   aa9140fd9271cbf785f389f157271a15
#
_cell.length_a   1.000
_cell.length_b   1.000
_cell.length_c   1.000
_cell.angle_alpha   90.00
_cell.angle_beta   90.00
_cell.angle_gamma   90.00
#
_symmetry.space_group_name_H-M   'P 1'
#
loop_
_entity.id
_entity.type
_entity.pdbx_description
1 polymer ?
#
loop_
_entity_poly.entity_id
_entity_poly.type
_entity_poly.pdbx_seq_one_letter_code
_entity_poly.pdbx_strand_id
1 'polypeptide(L)'
;MIFHYFKIAFRNILKYKTQSVISMIGLAVGFTCFALSNLWIHYETTYDNYHDGADRMYILYRTSIMEQHGYSTGMAYPASTILKNDFPEVEEVCAYSKWTNKTKIKTNEHTAIETYKIQADSCFMKMFNISIVSGNVDFMYSDDKVALTEETAIQLFGSTDVLGKEIINEND
;
A
#
# COMPACT_ATOMS: atom_id res chain seq x y z
N MET A 1 13.12 -15.07 -52.26
CA MET A 1 12.66 -13.67 -52.37
C MET A 1 12.96 -12.85 -51.10
N ILE A 2 12.71 -13.33 -49.87
CA ILE A 2 12.94 -12.61 -48.61
C ILE A 2 14.40 -12.16 -48.44
N PHE A 3 15.39 -12.99 -48.72
CA PHE A 3 16.82 -12.66 -48.65
C PHE A 3 17.22 -11.47 -49.55
N HIS A 4 16.57 -11.29 -50.68
CA HIS A 4 16.85 -10.16 -51.56
C HIS A 4 16.38 -8.84 -50.95
N TYR A 5 15.20 -8.82 -50.32
CA TYR A 5 14.69 -7.62 -49.62
C TYR A 5 15.55 -7.24 -48.39
N PHE A 6 16.03 -8.22 -47.66
CA PHE A 6 16.97 -7.99 -46.57
C PHE A 6 18.29 -7.33 -47.05
N LYS A 7 18.84 -7.82 -48.14
CA LYS A 7 20.06 -7.25 -48.71
C LYS A 7 19.87 -5.80 -49.19
N ILE A 8 18.74 -5.51 -49.82
CA ILE A 8 18.41 -4.13 -50.24
C ILE A 8 18.20 -3.22 -49.01
N ALA A 9 17.45 -3.67 -48.01
CA ALA A 9 17.22 -2.91 -46.78
C ALA A 9 18.53 -2.56 -46.07
N PHE A 10 19.43 -3.54 -45.92
CA PHE A 10 20.73 -3.32 -45.28
C PHE A 10 21.61 -2.35 -46.07
N ARG A 11 21.63 -2.44 -47.40
CA ARG A 11 22.34 -1.51 -48.28
C ARG A 11 21.79 -0.08 -48.16
N ASN A 12 20.46 0.09 -48.01
CA ASN A 12 19.83 1.38 -47.84
C ASN A 12 20.18 2.01 -46.49
N ILE A 13 20.20 1.22 -45.41
CA ILE A 13 20.65 1.67 -44.08
C ILE A 13 22.08 2.22 -44.12
N LEU A 14 22.97 1.49 -44.80
CA LEU A 14 24.37 1.91 -44.93
C LEU A 14 24.54 3.10 -45.90
N LYS A 15 23.68 3.27 -46.89
CA LYS A 15 23.73 4.39 -47.83
C LYS A 15 23.24 5.70 -47.20
N TYR A 16 22.15 5.62 -46.42
CA TYR A 16 21.51 6.79 -45.78
C TYR A 16 21.76 6.80 -44.26
N LYS A 17 23.03 6.82 -43.88
CA LYS A 17 23.48 6.66 -42.47
C LYS A 17 22.80 7.61 -41.50
N THR A 18 22.78 8.91 -41.81
CA THR A 18 22.24 9.95 -40.94
C THR A 18 20.74 9.74 -40.67
N GLN A 19 19.97 9.48 -41.73
CA GLN A 19 18.53 9.23 -41.61
C GLN A 19 18.23 7.95 -40.82
N SER A 20 19.01 6.90 -41.09
CA SER A 20 18.86 5.60 -40.43
C SER A 20 19.19 5.74 -38.92
N VAL A 21 20.23 6.48 -38.54
CA VAL A 21 20.58 6.72 -37.14
C VAL A 21 19.48 7.51 -36.43
N ILE A 22 18.98 8.57 -37.04
CA ILE A 22 17.89 9.38 -36.45
C ILE A 22 16.64 8.51 -36.23
N SER A 23 16.28 7.71 -37.24
CA SER A 23 15.11 6.80 -37.13
C SER A 23 15.30 5.73 -36.05
N MET A 24 16.50 5.16 -35.92
CA MET A 24 16.81 4.17 -34.87
C MET A 24 16.76 4.79 -33.48
N ILE A 25 17.30 6.01 -33.31
CA ILE A 25 17.23 6.72 -32.02
C ILE A 25 15.78 7.02 -31.68
N GLY A 26 15.00 7.53 -32.62
CA GLY A 26 13.57 7.81 -32.40
C GLY A 26 12.78 6.55 -32.00
N LEU A 27 13.02 5.44 -32.71
CA LEU A 27 12.40 4.16 -32.41
C LEU A 27 12.84 3.63 -31.02
N ALA A 28 14.12 3.72 -30.70
CA ALA A 28 14.64 3.30 -29.40
C ALA A 28 14.03 4.10 -28.24
N VAL A 29 13.95 5.43 -28.37
CA VAL A 29 13.30 6.28 -27.36
C VAL A 29 11.82 5.93 -27.24
N GLY A 30 11.10 5.83 -28.34
CA GLY A 30 9.68 5.45 -28.35
C GLY A 30 9.42 4.10 -27.68
N PHE A 31 10.23 3.10 -28.01
CA PHE A 31 10.12 1.78 -27.39
C PHE A 31 10.45 1.80 -25.89
N THR A 32 11.46 2.57 -25.49
CA THR A 32 11.81 2.73 -24.06
C THR A 32 10.68 3.37 -23.28
N CYS A 33 10.10 4.46 -23.80
CA CYS A 33 8.95 5.10 -23.15
C CYS A 33 7.75 4.15 -23.02
N PHE A 34 7.46 3.39 -24.09
CA PHE A 34 6.39 2.40 -24.08
C PHE A 34 6.65 1.29 -23.04
N ALA A 35 7.86 0.74 -23.01
CA ALA A 35 8.24 -0.31 -22.07
C ALA A 35 8.15 0.16 -20.61
N LEU A 36 8.65 1.36 -20.32
CA LEU A 36 8.57 1.96 -18.98
C LEU A 36 7.12 2.21 -18.57
N SER A 37 6.29 2.72 -19.47
CA SER A 37 4.87 2.95 -19.18
C SER A 37 4.13 1.63 -18.88
N ASN A 38 4.39 0.57 -19.64
CA ASN A 38 3.82 -0.75 -19.39
C ASN A 38 4.28 -1.34 -18.05
N LEU A 39 5.58 -1.22 -17.73
CA LEU A 39 6.12 -1.65 -16.44
C LEU A 39 5.46 -0.90 -15.27
N TRP A 40 5.29 0.41 -15.42
CA TRP A 40 4.63 1.23 -14.41
C TRP A 40 3.17 0.82 -14.21
N ILE A 41 2.40 0.69 -15.30
CA ILE A 41 1.00 0.25 -15.24
C ILE A 41 0.91 -1.14 -14.59
N HIS A 42 1.77 -2.07 -14.99
CA HIS A 42 1.78 -3.42 -14.41
C HIS A 42 2.08 -3.38 -12.91
N TYR A 43 3.09 -2.62 -12.50
CA TYR A 43 3.44 -2.42 -11.10
C TYR A 43 2.26 -1.86 -10.30
N GLU A 44 1.63 -0.79 -10.79
CA GLU A 44 0.52 -0.11 -10.11
C GLU A 44 -0.73 -1.01 -10.00
N THR A 45 -1.02 -1.78 -11.04
CA THR A 45 -2.20 -2.68 -11.05
C THR A 45 -2.00 -3.98 -10.27
N THR A 46 -0.76 -4.36 -9.98
CA THR A 46 -0.46 -5.60 -9.24
C THR A 46 0.06 -5.36 -7.83
N TYR A 47 0.20 -4.10 -7.41
CA TYR A 47 0.83 -3.72 -6.15
C TYR A 47 0.20 -4.40 -4.93
N ASP A 48 -1.12 -4.47 -4.86
CA ASP A 48 -1.87 -5.00 -3.72
C ASP A 48 -2.36 -6.45 -3.91
N ASN A 49 -1.96 -7.12 -5.01
CA ASN A 49 -2.44 -8.48 -5.33
C ASN A 49 -1.91 -9.59 -4.40
N TYR A 50 -1.03 -9.25 -3.45
CA TYR A 50 -0.54 -10.21 -2.46
C TYR A 50 -1.55 -10.50 -1.34
N HIS A 51 -2.61 -9.69 -1.21
CA HIS A 51 -3.67 -9.93 -0.25
C HIS A 51 -4.64 -10.99 -0.77
N ASP A 52 -5.00 -11.95 0.08
CA ASP A 52 -6.05 -12.92 -0.24
C ASP A 52 -7.39 -12.20 -0.45
N GLY A 53 -7.97 -12.37 -1.64
CA GLY A 53 -9.22 -11.70 -2.00
C GLY A 53 -9.07 -10.23 -2.40
N ALA A 54 -7.88 -9.77 -2.82
CA ALA A 54 -7.63 -8.40 -3.28
C ALA A 54 -8.61 -7.95 -4.38
N ASP A 55 -9.04 -8.88 -5.25
CA ASP A 55 -10.04 -8.68 -6.31
C ASP A 55 -11.45 -8.37 -5.79
N ARG A 56 -11.73 -8.63 -4.51
CA ARG A 56 -13.00 -8.38 -3.83
C ARG A 56 -12.92 -7.29 -2.76
N MET A 57 -11.76 -6.65 -2.61
CA MET A 57 -11.57 -5.55 -1.68
C MET A 57 -11.89 -4.21 -2.34
N TYR A 58 -12.69 -3.39 -1.67
CA TYR A 58 -13.12 -2.08 -2.14
C TYR A 58 -12.95 -1.04 -1.06
N ILE A 59 -12.48 0.15 -1.46
CA ILE A 59 -12.45 1.32 -0.58
C ILE A 59 -13.74 2.09 -0.78
N LEU A 60 -14.42 2.39 0.31
CA LEU A 60 -15.65 3.16 0.27
C LEU A 60 -15.34 4.66 0.32
N TYR A 61 -15.98 5.41 -0.57
CA TYR A 61 -15.93 6.86 -0.61
C TYR A 61 -17.31 7.43 -0.37
N ARG A 62 -17.42 8.48 0.43
CA ARG A 62 -18.62 9.32 0.49
C ARG A 62 -18.44 10.55 -0.38
N THR A 63 -19.51 10.99 -1.02
CA THR A 63 -19.56 12.30 -1.69
C THR A 63 -19.71 13.40 -0.65
N SER A 64 -18.92 14.46 -0.78
CA SER A 64 -19.00 15.64 0.11
C SER A 64 -18.81 16.90 -0.70
N ILE A 65 -19.74 17.83 -0.56
CA ILE A 65 -19.67 19.14 -1.21
C ILE A 65 -18.57 20.02 -0.59
N MET A 66 -18.16 19.70 0.64
CA MET A 66 -17.15 20.46 1.39
C MET A 66 -15.70 20.00 1.13
N GLU A 67 -15.51 18.87 0.46
CA GLU A 67 -14.19 18.34 0.14
C GLU A 67 -13.68 18.92 -1.18
N GLN A 68 -12.39 19.24 -1.21
CA GLN A 68 -11.73 19.80 -2.41
C GLN A 68 -11.88 18.95 -3.67
N HIS A 69 -12.05 17.64 -3.51
CA HIS A 69 -12.19 16.66 -4.59
C HIS A 69 -13.60 16.08 -4.71
N GLY A 70 -14.58 16.58 -3.94
CA GLY A 70 -15.97 16.12 -3.98
C GLY A 70 -16.20 14.72 -3.37
N TYR A 71 -15.18 14.04 -2.86
CA TYR A 71 -15.29 12.74 -2.18
C TYR A 71 -14.29 12.62 -1.02
N SER A 72 -14.63 11.79 -0.04
CA SER A 72 -13.81 11.52 1.15
C SER A 72 -13.93 10.06 1.57
N THR A 73 -12.87 9.50 2.11
CA THR A 73 -12.86 8.17 2.75
C THR A 73 -13.32 8.22 4.20
N GLY A 74 -13.34 9.41 4.82
CA GLY A 74 -13.78 9.60 6.20
C GLY A 74 -15.27 9.33 6.34
N MET A 75 -15.65 8.31 7.09
CA MET A 75 -17.02 7.91 7.39
C MET A 75 -17.28 7.95 8.89
N ALA A 76 -18.56 8.13 9.27
CA ALA A 76 -18.96 7.97 10.66
C ALA A 76 -18.81 6.50 11.09
N TYR A 77 -18.36 6.25 12.31
CA TYR A 77 -18.10 4.90 12.82
C TYR A 77 -19.27 3.89 12.62
N PRO A 78 -20.56 4.26 12.77
CA PRO A 78 -21.66 3.32 12.54
C PRO A 78 -21.83 2.84 11.09
N ALA A 79 -21.15 3.47 10.12
CA ALA A 79 -21.30 3.12 8.71
C ALA A 79 -20.88 1.66 8.42
N SER A 80 -19.85 1.15 9.09
CA SER A 80 -19.39 -0.23 8.93
C SER A 80 -20.49 -1.23 9.35
N THR A 81 -21.13 -0.98 10.48
CA THR A 81 -22.22 -1.83 10.99
C THR A 81 -23.45 -1.79 10.10
N ILE A 82 -23.84 -0.60 9.62
CA ILE A 82 -24.99 -0.43 8.72
C ILE A 82 -24.73 -1.16 7.41
N LEU A 83 -23.57 -0.97 6.81
CA LEU A 83 -23.22 -1.60 5.53
C LEU A 83 -23.25 -3.13 5.63
N LYS A 84 -22.71 -3.70 6.69
CA LYS A 84 -22.72 -5.14 6.89
C LYS A 84 -24.12 -5.71 7.10
N ASN A 85 -24.99 -4.98 7.79
CA ASN A 85 -26.35 -5.45 8.12
C ASN A 85 -27.34 -5.27 6.95
N ASP A 86 -27.21 -4.19 6.20
CA ASP A 86 -28.19 -3.82 5.18
C ASP A 86 -27.87 -4.37 3.78
N PHE A 87 -26.62 -4.80 3.56
CA PHE A 87 -26.16 -5.31 2.25
C PHE A 87 -25.61 -6.74 2.38
N PRO A 88 -26.43 -7.76 2.06
CA PRO A 88 -26.02 -9.17 2.15
C PRO A 88 -24.82 -9.54 1.24
N GLU A 89 -24.57 -8.77 0.19
CA GLU A 89 -23.45 -8.94 -0.72
C GLU A 89 -22.11 -8.53 -0.10
N VAL A 90 -22.16 -7.77 1.01
CA VAL A 90 -20.96 -7.32 1.74
C VAL A 90 -20.57 -8.39 2.75
N GLU A 91 -19.51 -9.11 2.45
CA GLU A 91 -18.99 -10.19 3.28
C GLU A 91 -18.40 -9.68 4.61
N GLU A 92 -17.59 -8.61 4.55
CA GLU A 92 -17.00 -7.98 5.72
C GLU A 92 -16.74 -6.49 5.47
N VAL A 93 -16.83 -5.68 6.53
CA VAL A 93 -16.49 -4.25 6.50
C VAL A 93 -15.50 -3.96 7.61
N CYS A 94 -14.39 -3.36 7.26
CA CYS A 94 -13.34 -3.00 8.20
C CYS A 94 -13.14 -1.49 8.22
N ALA A 95 -13.34 -0.89 9.37
CA ALA A 95 -12.99 0.50 9.59
C ALA A 95 -11.57 0.61 10.15
N TYR A 96 -10.78 1.51 9.57
CA TYR A 96 -9.48 1.84 10.12
C TYR A 96 -9.20 3.33 9.98
N SER A 97 -8.40 3.84 10.90
CA SER A 97 -7.94 5.23 10.88
C SER A 97 -6.43 5.28 11.01
N LYS A 98 -5.79 5.89 10.02
CA LYS A 98 -4.36 6.17 10.06
C LYS A 98 -4.16 7.61 10.48
N TRP A 99 -3.51 7.81 11.62
CA TRP A 99 -3.12 9.15 12.06
C TRP A 99 -2.02 9.69 11.14
N THR A 100 -2.24 10.85 10.57
CA THR A 100 -1.27 11.51 9.67
C THR A 100 -0.06 12.05 10.41
N ASN A 101 -0.24 12.38 11.69
CA ASN A 101 0.84 12.86 12.54
C ASN A 101 1.50 11.68 13.26
N LYS A 102 2.82 11.78 13.40
CA LYS A 102 3.56 10.84 14.23
C LYS A 102 3.18 11.00 15.69
N THR A 103 3.06 9.89 16.36
CA THR A 103 2.83 9.81 17.81
C THR A 103 4.16 9.53 18.50
N LYS A 104 4.43 10.21 19.59
CA LYS A 104 5.60 9.93 20.43
C LYS A 104 5.25 8.86 21.45
N ILE A 105 5.97 7.76 21.39
CA ILE A 105 5.88 6.68 22.35
C ILE A 105 7.21 6.51 23.08
N LYS A 106 7.16 6.16 24.34
CA LYS A 106 8.35 5.92 25.16
C LYS A 106 8.20 4.72 26.08
N THR A 107 9.30 4.23 26.57
CA THR A 107 9.36 3.24 27.64
C THR A 107 9.67 3.90 28.97
N ASN A 108 9.57 3.14 30.06
CA ASN A 108 10.00 3.57 31.39
C ASN A 108 11.51 3.89 31.44
N GLU A 109 12.31 3.38 30.53
CA GLU A 109 13.76 3.62 30.40
C GLU A 109 14.10 4.89 29.59
N HIS A 110 13.10 5.73 29.30
CA HIS A 110 13.23 7.02 28.60
C HIS A 110 13.63 6.94 27.12
N THR A 111 13.63 5.79 26.49
CA THR A 111 13.77 5.70 25.03
C THR A 111 12.48 6.18 24.39
N ALA A 112 12.52 7.32 23.73
CA ALA A 112 11.38 7.89 23.02
C ALA A 112 11.58 7.80 21.52
N ILE A 113 10.57 7.36 20.80
CA ILE A 113 10.56 7.30 19.33
C ILE A 113 9.29 7.95 18.78
N GLU A 114 9.37 8.41 17.54
CA GLU A 114 8.20 8.90 16.79
C GLU A 114 7.78 7.86 15.77
N THR A 115 6.55 7.38 15.87
CA THR A 115 5.98 6.38 14.97
C THR A 115 4.57 6.74 14.55
N TYR A 116 4.07 6.08 13.49
CA TYR A 116 2.68 6.22 13.07
C TYR A 116 1.79 5.24 13.84
N LYS A 117 0.60 5.73 14.21
CA LYS A 117 -0.45 4.92 14.85
C LYS A 117 -1.55 4.61 13.85
N ILE A 118 -1.96 3.36 13.80
CA ILE A 118 -3.16 2.92 13.09
C ILE A 118 -4.13 2.40 14.15
N GLN A 119 -5.37 2.83 14.07
CA GLN A 119 -6.47 2.27 14.84
C GLN A 119 -7.40 1.56 13.86
N ALA A 120 -7.76 0.33 14.14
CA ALA A 120 -8.52 -0.51 13.23
C ALA A 120 -9.45 -1.47 13.98
N ASP A 121 -10.50 -1.90 13.29
CA ASP A 121 -11.41 -2.94 13.78
C ASP A 121 -10.72 -4.32 13.83
N SER A 122 -11.31 -5.25 14.59
CA SER A 122 -10.78 -6.61 14.74
C SER A 122 -10.67 -7.41 13.44
N CYS A 123 -11.42 -7.05 12.40
CA CYS A 123 -11.35 -7.66 11.06
C CYS A 123 -10.08 -7.25 10.27
N PHE A 124 -9.37 -6.19 10.69
CA PHE A 124 -8.23 -5.64 9.96
C PHE A 124 -7.11 -6.67 9.72
N MET A 125 -6.72 -7.37 10.77
CA MET A 125 -5.66 -8.37 10.69
C MET A 125 -5.98 -9.49 9.70
N LYS A 126 -7.23 -9.95 9.70
CA LYS A 126 -7.71 -11.01 8.80
C LYS A 126 -7.85 -10.50 7.37
N MET A 127 -8.43 -9.31 7.18
CA MET A 127 -8.68 -8.74 5.86
C MET A 127 -7.37 -8.45 5.10
N PHE A 128 -6.34 -7.99 5.81
CA PHE A 128 -5.04 -7.65 5.21
C PHE A 128 -3.97 -8.74 5.39
N ASN A 129 -4.34 -9.95 5.79
CA ASN A 129 -3.45 -11.10 5.97
C ASN A 129 -2.21 -10.78 6.83
N ILE A 130 -2.39 -9.97 7.87
CA ILE A 130 -1.30 -9.56 8.75
C ILE A 130 -1.01 -10.71 9.72
N SER A 131 0.20 -11.25 9.64
CA SER A 131 0.65 -12.32 10.53
C SER A 131 1.19 -11.75 11.84
N ILE A 132 0.87 -12.42 12.95
CA ILE A 132 1.43 -12.14 14.26
C ILE A 132 2.66 -13.01 14.45
N VAL A 133 3.80 -12.39 14.69
CA VAL A 133 5.08 -13.10 14.94
C VAL A 133 5.15 -13.61 16.39
N SER A 134 4.63 -12.81 17.33
CA SER A 134 4.63 -13.15 18.75
C SER A 134 3.38 -12.59 19.43
N GLY A 135 2.77 -13.36 20.33
CA GLY A 135 1.51 -13.00 20.98
C GLY A 135 0.27 -13.56 20.29
N ASN A 136 -0.84 -12.87 20.46
CA ASN A 136 -2.14 -13.26 19.89
C ASN A 136 -2.96 -12.01 19.51
N VAL A 137 -4.16 -12.21 18.96
CA VAL A 137 -5.07 -11.12 18.51
C VAL A 137 -5.82 -10.41 19.64
N ASP A 138 -5.65 -10.79 20.90
CA ASP A 138 -6.42 -10.26 22.03
C ASP A 138 -6.24 -8.75 22.24
N PHE A 139 -5.15 -8.18 21.72
CA PHE A 139 -4.94 -6.73 21.74
C PHE A 139 -6.02 -5.96 20.98
N MET A 140 -6.66 -6.57 19.98
CA MET A 140 -7.74 -5.92 19.20
C MET A 140 -9.04 -5.76 20.00
N TYR A 141 -9.17 -6.44 21.12
CA TYR A 141 -10.35 -6.42 22.00
C TYR A 141 -10.08 -5.73 23.35
N SER A 142 -8.96 -5.00 23.45
CA SER A 142 -8.52 -4.39 24.70
C SER A 142 -8.05 -2.97 24.45
N ASP A 143 -8.52 -2.02 25.24
CA ASP A 143 -8.17 -0.59 25.10
C ASP A 143 -6.76 -0.26 25.63
N ASP A 144 -6.19 -1.17 26.43
CA ASP A 144 -4.88 -1.01 27.11
C ASP A 144 -3.75 -1.79 26.40
N LYS A 145 -4.02 -2.40 25.26
CA LYS A 145 -3.04 -3.19 24.52
C LYS A 145 -2.82 -2.66 23.10
N VAL A 146 -1.61 -2.78 22.65
CA VAL A 146 -1.21 -2.41 21.28
C VAL A 146 -0.30 -3.46 20.69
N ALA A 147 -0.31 -3.59 19.37
CA ALA A 147 0.69 -4.34 18.62
C ALA A 147 1.75 -3.39 18.09
N LEU A 148 2.99 -3.86 18.07
CA LEU A 148 4.12 -3.17 17.47
C LEU A 148 4.60 -3.93 16.24
N THR A 149 5.10 -3.21 15.24
CA THR A 149 5.90 -3.84 14.19
C THR A 149 7.23 -4.28 14.77
N GLU A 150 7.87 -5.31 14.19
CA GLU A 150 9.20 -5.76 14.62
C GLU A 150 10.22 -4.62 14.62
N GLU A 151 10.18 -3.77 13.60
CA GLU A 151 11.04 -2.59 13.51
C GLU A 151 10.84 -1.63 14.69
N THR A 152 9.59 -1.33 15.03
CA THR A 152 9.26 -0.47 16.19
C THR A 152 9.68 -1.11 17.51
N ALA A 153 9.49 -2.42 17.65
CA ALA A 153 9.92 -3.15 18.84
C ALA A 153 11.44 -3.10 19.03
N ILE A 154 12.21 -3.30 17.97
CA ILE A 154 13.67 -3.20 17.99
C ILE A 154 14.13 -1.77 18.31
N GLN A 155 13.51 -0.76 17.70
CA GLN A 155 13.86 0.64 17.95
C GLN A 155 13.59 1.06 19.40
N LEU A 156 12.49 0.57 20.01
CA LEU A 156 12.06 0.99 21.32
C LEU A 156 12.70 0.17 22.46
N PHE A 157 12.87 -1.12 22.25
CA PHE A 157 13.32 -2.06 23.27
C PHE A 157 14.65 -2.78 22.97
N GLY A 158 15.19 -2.60 21.75
CA GLY A 158 16.39 -3.32 21.31
C GLY A 158 16.17 -4.82 21.05
N SER A 159 14.92 -5.29 21.09
CA SER A 159 14.56 -6.71 20.97
C SER A 159 13.19 -6.89 20.36
N THR A 160 12.92 -8.03 19.74
CA THR A 160 11.58 -8.44 19.28
C THR A 160 10.77 -9.15 20.37
N ASP A 161 11.41 -9.58 21.46
CA ASP A 161 10.72 -10.15 22.62
C ASP A 161 10.26 -9.05 23.56
N VAL A 162 9.06 -8.53 23.29
CA VAL A 162 8.49 -7.34 23.96
C VAL A 162 7.11 -7.62 24.55
N LEU A 163 6.64 -8.85 24.56
CA LEU A 163 5.33 -9.20 25.13
C LEU A 163 5.25 -8.81 26.61
N GLY A 164 4.16 -8.12 26.98
CA GLY A 164 3.90 -7.67 28.35
C GLY A 164 4.73 -6.47 28.79
N LYS A 165 5.55 -5.88 27.93
CA LYS A 165 6.24 -4.62 28.24
C LYS A 165 5.30 -3.43 28.08
N GLU A 166 5.50 -2.42 28.89
CA GLU A 166 4.69 -1.20 28.90
C GLU A 166 5.28 -0.15 27.97
N ILE A 167 4.39 0.55 27.24
CA ILE A 167 4.70 1.75 26.47
C ILE A 167 3.79 2.88 26.92
N ILE A 168 4.35 4.08 26.93
CA ILE A 168 3.65 5.32 27.31
C ILE A 168 3.48 6.15 26.05
N ASN A 169 2.26 6.56 25.77
CA ASN A 169 1.96 7.52 24.73
C ASN A 169 2.05 8.93 25.30
N GLU A 170 2.90 9.81 24.78
CA GLU A 170 3.05 11.19 25.27
C GLU A 170 1.93 12.14 24.83
N ASN A 171 1.08 11.71 23.91
CA ASN A 171 0.01 12.54 23.33
C ASN A 171 -1.39 12.22 23.87
N ASP A 172 -1.50 11.34 24.88
CA ASP A 172 -2.75 11.06 25.59
C ASP A 172 -2.81 11.75 26.94
#